data_1dfe88d477cf5bb9bfa2830251369f29
#
_entry.id   1dfe88d477cf5bb9bfa2830251369f29
#
_cell.length_a   1.000
_cell.length_b   1.000
_cell.length_c   1.000
_cell.angle_alpha   90.00
_cell.angle_beta   90.00
_cell.angle_gamma   90.00
#
_symmetry.space_group_name_H-M   'P 1'
#
loop_
_entity.id
_entity.type
_entity.pdbx_description
1 polymer ?
#
loop_
_entity_poly.entity_id
_entity_poly.type
_entity_poly.pdbx_seq_one_letter_code
_entity_poly.pdbx_strand_id
1 'polypeptide(L)'
;MKNKAELKSWFEDDQLYSGKYVKHKIDQLDEPEVLSQELPVIPKFVAEWIEEVKPDNSLRVAFEYIAQRKRDNHDDKLAFWVEEGNSETFARAWLDSYTVEEEQKYILSINITDKASKTNYETFLNKRGIFHSMENESFNSEEFNWSEEEIKDLESGEILFEHFAVKVKELEE
;
A
#
# COMPACT_ATOMS: atom_id res chain seq x y z
N MET A 1 -1.21 -7.81 28.93
CA MET A 1 -1.35 -6.76 29.97
C MET A 1 -2.76 -6.82 30.53
N LYS A 2 -2.97 -6.69 31.85
CA LYS A 2 -4.32 -6.63 32.42
C LYS A 2 -4.89 -5.24 32.18
N ASN A 3 -6.15 -5.16 31.75
CA ASN A 3 -6.80 -3.89 31.50
C ASN A 3 -7.31 -3.25 32.81
N LYS A 4 -7.72 -1.97 32.76
CA LYS A 4 -8.20 -1.19 33.91
C LYS A 4 -9.39 -1.87 34.63
N ALA A 5 -10.27 -2.52 33.88
CA ALA A 5 -11.44 -3.22 34.45
C ALA A 5 -11.03 -4.46 35.25
N GLU A 6 -10.07 -5.24 34.75
CA GLU A 6 -9.51 -6.41 35.47
C GLU A 6 -8.78 -5.97 36.74
N LEU A 7 -8.04 -4.85 36.70
CA LEU A 7 -7.39 -4.34 37.90
C LEU A 7 -8.41 -3.86 38.95
N LYS A 8 -9.50 -3.20 38.53
CA LYS A 8 -10.58 -2.79 39.44
C LYS A 8 -11.25 -3.98 40.13
N SER A 9 -11.57 -5.06 39.40
CA SER A 9 -12.24 -6.23 39.95
C SER A 9 -11.40 -6.93 41.02
N TRP A 10 -10.07 -6.84 40.96
CA TRP A 10 -9.18 -7.45 41.96
C TRP A 10 -9.27 -6.77 43.32
N PHE A 11 -9.71 -5.51 43.40
CA PHE A 11 -9.79 -4.71 44.60
C PHE A 11 -11.23 -4.51 45.11
N GLU A 12 -12.22 -5.09 44.41
CA GLU A 12 -13.62 -4.97 44.82
C GLU A 12 -13.94 -5.85 46.04
N ASP A 13 -13.24 -6.97 46.22
CA ASP A 13 -13.42 -7.91 47.33
C ASP A 13 -12.60 -7.56 48.58
N ASP A 14 -11.71 -6.59 48.50
CA ASP A 14 -10.76 -6.26 49.58
C ASP A 14 -11.28 -5.11 50.44
N GLN A 15 -11.86 -5.44 51.60
CA GLN A 15 -12.37 -4.50 52.61
C GLN A 15 -11.26 -3.73 53.35
N LEU A 16 -9.99 -3.90 53.00
CA LEU A 16 -8.86 -3.21 53.59
C LEU A 16 -8.77 -1.77 53.10
N TYR A 17 -8.39 -0.85 54.00
CA TYR A 17 -8.21 0.60 53.69
C TYR A 17 -7.26 0.85 52.50
N SER A 18 -6.38 -0.08 52.23
CA SER A 18 -5.47 -0.06 51.09
C SER A 18 -6.20 -0.21 49.74
N GLY A 19 -7.26 -1.00 49.67
CA GLY A 19 -8.01 -1.25 48.44
C GLY A 19 -8.71 0.02 47.90
N LYS A 20 -9.30 0.82 48.80
CA LYS A 20 -9.93 2.11 48.43
C LYS A 20 -8.94 3.10 47.85
N TYR A 21 -7.71 3.17 48.36
CA TYR A 21 -6.67 4.06 47.86
C TYR A 21 -6.20 3.59 46.49
N VAL A 22 -5.95 2.30 46.32
CA VAL A 22 -5.53 1.72 45.05
C VAL A 22 -6.60 1.91 43.96
N LYS A 23 -7.89 1.64 44.34
CA LYS A 23 -9.01 1.87 43.42
C LYS A 23 -9.09 3.32 42.95
N HIS A 24 -8.95 4.30 43.85
CA HIS A 24 -8.92 5.72 43.55
C HIS A 24 -7.74 6.08 42.62
N LYS A 25 -6.58 5.48 42.85
CA LYS A 25 -5.43 5.66 41.95
C LYS A 25 -5.64 5.07 40.56
N ILE A 26 -6.27 3.89 40.47
CA ILE A 26 -6.63 3.28 39.18
C ILE A 26 -7.65 4.14 38.42
N ASP A 27 -8.59 4.79 39.13
CA ASP A 27 -9.56 5.70 38.52
C ASP A 27 -8.92 6.99 37.97
N GLN A 28 -7.80 7.42 38.58
CA GLN A 28 -7.00 8.57 38.15
C GLN A 28 -6.02 8.25 36.98
N LEU A 29 -5.81 6.96 36.68
CA LEU A 29 -5.05 6.60 35.49
C LEU A 29 -5.92 6.94 34.27
N ASP A 30 -5.49 7.94 33.54
CA ASP A 30 -6.01 8.16 32.19
C ASP A 30 -5.84 6.85 31.41
N GLU A 31 -6.91 6.39 30.79
CA GLU A 31 -6.75 5.30 29.80
C GLU A 31 -5.77 5.86 28.77
N PRO A 32 -4.67 5.11 28.48
CA PRO A 32 -3.82 5.56 27.41
C PRO A 32 -4.75 5.75 26.21
N GLU A 33 -4.81 6.98 25.70
CA GLU A 33 -5.40 7.21 24.40
C GLU A 33 -4.72 6.20 23.49
N VAL A 34 -5.44 5.15 23.12
CA VAL A 34 -5.03 4.31 22.02
C VAL A 34 -5.17 5.24 20.82
N LEU A 35 -4.14 6.05 20.61
CA LEU A 35 -3.94 6.71 19.33
C LEU A 35 -4.08 5.57 18.33
N SER A 36 -5.17 5.57 17.62
CA SER A 36 -5.34 4.71 16.45
C SER A 36 -4.27 5.19 15.47
N GLN A 37 -3.04 4.70 15.68
CA GLN A 37 -1.96 5.01 14.74
C GLN A 37 -2.40 4.35 13.46
N GLU A 38 -2.70 5.18 12.47
CA GLU A 38 -2.96 4.71 11.12
C GLU A 38 -1.81 3.80 10.72
N LEU A 39 -2.16 2.64 10.18
CA LEU A 39 -1.16 1.68 9.72
C LEU A 39 -0.31 2.34 8.63
N PRO A 40 1.00 2.13 8.63
CA PRO A 40 1.84 2.64 7.56
C PRO A 40 1.39 2.05 6.23
N VAL A 41 1.28 2.90 5.21
CA VAL A 41 1.03 2.48 3.84
C VAL A 41 2.36 2.23 3.18
N ILE A 42 2.54 1.05 2.59
CA ILE A 42 3.79 0.65 1.94
C ILE A 42 3.55 0.13 0.52
N PRO A 43 4.50 0.31 -0.40
CA PRO A 43 4.42 -0.25 -1.73
C PRO A 43 4.35 -1.78 -1.72
N LYS A 44 3.69 -2.36 -2.72
CA LYS A 44 3.50 -3.81 -2.84
C LYS A 44 4.82 -4.60 -2.79
N PHE A 45 5.87 -4.15 -3.49
CA PHE A 45 7.17 -4.82 -3.49
C PHE A 45 7.84 -4.86 -2.11
N VAL A 46 7.58 -3.86 -1.25
CA VAL A 46 8.05 -3.84 0.15
C VAL A 46 7.28 -4.85 0.98
N ALA A 47 5.95 -4.91 0.79
CA ALA A 47 5.09 -5.88 1.48
C ALA A 47 5.48 -7.32 1.15
N GLU A 48 5.65 -7.65 -0.12
CA GLU A 48 6.09 -8.97 -0.60
C GLU A 48 7.42 -9.37 0.03
N TRP A 49 8.37 -8.45 0.08
CA TRP A 49 9.67 -8.71 0.71
C TRP A 49 9.56 -8.92 2.22
N ILE A 50 8.73 -8.13 2.91
CA ILE A 50 8.48 -8.32 4.36
C ILE A 50 7.89 -9.71 4.61
N GLU A 51 6.91 -10.14 3.85
CA GLU A 51 6.28 -11.46 3.99
C GLU A 51 7.27 -12.62 3.77
N GLU A 52 8.18 -12.46 2.82
CA GLU A 52 9.21 -13.46 2.54
C GLU A 52 10.26 -13.56 3.66
N VAL A 53 10.71 -12.43 4.18
CA VAL A 53 11.90 -12.39 5.06
C VAL A 53 11.55 -12.42 6.55
N LYS A 54 10.43 -11.82 6.96
CA LYS A 54 10.03 -11.66 8.36
C LYS A 54 9.87 -12.98 9.13
N PRO A 55 9.36 -14.10 8.57
CA PRO A 55 9.14 -15.32 9.33
C PRO A 55 10.40 -15.87 10.01
N ASP A 56 11.56 -15.71 9.39
CA ASP A 56 12.83 -16.29 9.82
C ASP A 56 13.84 -15.25 10.35
N ASN A 57 13.48 -13.96 10.34
CA ASN A 57 14.45 -12.91 10.62
C ASN A 57 13.91 -11.83 11.58
N SER A 58 14.83 -11.16 12.26
CA SER A 58 14.54 -9.97 13.06
C SER A 58 14.66 -8.70 12.22
N LEU A 59 14.03 -7.60 12.67
CA LEU A 59 14.12 -6.28 12.03
C LEU A 59 15.58 -5.85 11.81
N ARG A 60 16.49 -6.13 12.74
CA ARG A 60 17.91 -5.81 12.60
C ARG A 60 18.53 -6.53 11.39
N VAL A 61 18.25 -7.82 11.25
CA VAL A 61 18.74 -8.64 10.12
C VAL A 61 18.13 -8.14 8.81
N ALA A 62 16.86 -7.72 8.81
CA ALA A 62 16.20 -7.13 7.66
C ALA A 62 16.97 -5.89 7.15
N PHE A 63 17.34 -4.97 8.04
CA PHE A 63 18.14 -3.80 7.66
C PHE A 63 19.56 -4.18 7.17
N GLU A 64 20.17 -5.20 7.73
CA GLU A 64 21.46 -5.71 7.24
C GLU A 64 21.34 -6.25 5.80
N TYR A 65 20.27 -6.98 5.49
CA TYR A 65 19.97 -7.46 4.12
C TYR A 65 19.74 -6.31 3.14
N ILE A 66 18.93 -5.31 3.53
CA ILE A 66 18.68 -4.12 2.69
C ILE A 66 19.99 -3.40 2.36
N ALA A 67 20.85 -3.19 3.39
CA ALA A 67 22.14 -2.56 3.20
C ALA A 67 23.10 -3.42 2.33
N GLN A 68 22.99 -4.75 2.37
CA GLN A 68 23.75 -5.65 1.51
C GLN A 68 23.27 -5.55 0.06
N ARG A 69 21.95 -5.61 -0.16
CA ARG A 69 21.34 -5.48 -1.51
C ARG A 69 21.81 -4.22 -2.22
N LYS A 70 21.85 -3.10 -1.50
CA LYS A 70 22.38 -1.85 -2.05
C LYS A 70 23.84 -1.94 -2.47
N ARG A 71 24.69 -2.60 -1.69
CA ARG A 71 26.10 -2.79 -2.04
C ARG A 71 26.27 -3.66 -3.28
N ASP A 72 25.42 -4.67 -3.42
CA ASP A 72 25.48 -5.62 -4.53
C ASP A 72 24.79 -5.08 -5.81
N ASN A 73 23.77 -4.25 -5.62
CA ASN A 73 23.02 -3.61 -6.71
C ASN A 73 22.64 -2.17 -6.29
N HIS A 74 23.27 -1.17 -6.90
CA HIS A 74 23.01 0.23 -6.62
C HIS A 74 21.57 0.67 -6.94
N ASP A 75 20.93 -0.01 -7.88
CA ASP A 75 19.57 0.29 -8.34
C ASP A 75 18.52 -0.61 -7.66
N ASP A 76 18.85 -1.22 -6.50
CA ASP A 76 17.88 -2.03 -5.76
C ASP A 76 16.72 -1.17 -5.23
N LYS A 77 15.53 -1.42 -5.76
CA LYS A 77 14.31 -0.64 -5.51
C LYS A 77 13.95 -0.55 -4.03
N LEU A 78 14.12 -1.65 -3.27
CA LEU A 78 13.81 -1.69 -1.84
C LEU A 78 14.82 -0.86 -1.04
N ALA A 79 16.11 -1.02 -1.32
CA ALA A 79 17.16 -0.28 -0.63
C ALA A 79 17.03 1.24 -0.88
N PHE A 80 16.73 1.61 -2.12
CA PHE A 80 16.49 3.00 -2.51
C PHE A 80 15.28 3.58 -1.77
N TRP A 81 14.15 2.88 -1.78
CA TRP A 81 12.93 3.33 -1.10
C TRP A 81 13.15 3.56 0.40
N VAL A 82 13.87 2.64 1.08
CA VAL A 82 14.16 2.79 2.52
C VAL A 82 15.05 4.01 2.79
N GLU A 83 16.02 4.30 1.92
CA GLU A 83 16.92 5.44 2.05
C GLU A 83 16.28 6.80 1.77
N GLU A 84 15.25 6.85 0.94
CA GLU A 84 14.49 8.07 0.65
C GLU A 84 13.68 8.59 1.86
N GLY A 85 13.93 8.08 3.06
CA GLY A 85 13.32 8.52 4.31
C GLY A 85 12.26 7.58 4.83
N ASN A 86 12.05 6.43 4.20
CA ASN A 86 11.02 5.45 4.59
C ASN A 86 11.49 4.41 5.61
N SER A 87 12.65 4.57 6.22
CA SER A 87 13.19 3.63 7.22
C SER A 87 12.29 3.46 8.45
N GLU A 88 11.67 4.54 8.94
CA GLU A 88 10.71 4.50 10.03
C GLU A 88 9.41 3.80 9.61
N THR A 89 8.89 4.13 8.44
CA THR A 89 7.72 3.49 7.83
C THR A 89 7.93 1.99 7.68
N PHE A 90 9.11 1.59 7.17
CA PHE A 90 9.51 0.19 7.07
C PHE A 90 9.56 -0.50 8.45
N ALA A 91 10.20 0.13 9.44
CA ALA A 91 10.29 -0.43 10.79
C ALA A 91 8.90 -0.63 11.43
N ARG A 92 8.00 0.34 11.28
CA ARG A 92 6.61 0.23 11.76
C ARG A 92 5.85 -0.88 11.04
N ALA A 93 5.96 -0.96 9.70
CA ALA A 93 5.34 -2.02 8.91
C ALA A 93 5.84 -3.41 9.35
N TRP A 94 7.11 -3.52 9.66
CA TRP A 94 7.70 -4.76 10.16
C TRP A 94 7.19 -5.16 11.54
N LEU A 95 7.10 -4.21 12.49
CA LEU A 95 6.79 -4.49 13.90
C LEU A 95 5.29 -4.64 14.15
N ASP A 96 4.48 -3.74 13.60
CA ASP A 96 3.06 -3.63 13.91
C ASP A 96 2.19 -4.35 12.86
N SER A 97 1.97 -3.70 11.77
CA SER A 97 1.25 -4.15 10.58
C SER A 97 1.33 -3.03 9.53
N TYR A 98 0.74 -3.26 8.36
CA TYR A 98 0.75 -2.28 7.28
C TYR A 98 -0.48 -2.42 6.38
N THR A 99 -0.71 -1.38 5.58
CA THR A 99 -1.62 -1.40 4.45
C THR A 99 -0.77 -1.34 3.18
N VAL A 100 -1.10 -2.15 2.19
CA VAL A 100 -0.42 -2.10 0.89
C VAL A 100 -1.02 -0.95 0.07
N GLU A 101 -0.16 -0.12 -0.50
CA GLU A 101 -0.57 0.91 -1.43
C GLU A 101 -1.30 0.29 -2.62
N GLU A 102 -2.50 0.77 -2.89
CA GLU A 102 -3.23 0.35 -4.08
C GLU A 102 -2.50 0.89 -5.32
N GLU A 103 -2.03 -0.02 -6.14
CA GLU A 103 -1.39 0.31 -7.41
C GLU A 103 -2.41 1.00 -8.33
N GLN A 104 -2.16 2.27 -8.67
CA GLN A 104 -3.03 2.97 -9.61
C GLN A 104 -2.94 2.29 -10.97
N LYS A 105 -4.08 1.88 -11.51
CA LYS A 105 -4.18 1.27 -12.83
C LYS A 105 -4.70 2.27 -13.84
N TYR A 106 -4.22 2.13 -15.08
CA TYR A 106 -4.55 2.97 -16.21
C TYR A 106 -5.02 2.12 -17.39
N ILE A 107 -5.88 2.70 -18.20
CA ILE A 107 -6.27 2.17 -19.51
C ILE A 107 -5.73 3.14 -20.57
N LEU A 108 -5.12 2.60 -21.61
CA LEU A 108 -4.69 3.41 -22.75
C LEU A 108 -5.85 3.49 -23.75
N SER A 109 -6.46 4.66 -23.84
CA SER A 109 -7.62 4.93 -24.70
C SER A 109 -7.26 5.92 -25.82
N ILE A 110 -7.64 5.60 -27.05
CA ILE A 110 -7.45 6.45 -28.21
C ILE A 110 -8.78 6.62 -28.94
N ASN A 111 -9.17 7.89 -29.14
CA ASN A 111 -10.33 8.23 -29.94
C ASN A 111 -9.97 8.31 -31.43
N ILE A 112 -10.50 7.42 -32.24
CA ILE A 112 -10.29 7.41 -33.68
C ILE A 112 -11.56 7.90 -34.37
N THR A 113 -11.43 8.93 -35.21
CA THR A 113 -12.53 9.43 -36.05
C THR A 113 -12.41 8.84 -37.44
N ASP A 114 -13.36 8.01 -37.84
CA ASP A 114 -13.49 7.62 -39.23
C ASP A 114 -13.99 8.80 -40.08
N LYS A 115 -13.14 9.27 -40.96
CA LYS A 115 -13.45 10.44 -41.82
C LYS A 115 -14.58 10.17 -42.82
N ALA A 116 -14.77 8.91 -43.20
CA ALA A 116 -15.78 8.53 -44.19
C ALA A 116 -17.20 8.48 -43.59
N SER A 117 -17.32 7.84 -42.43
CA SER A 117 -18.59 7.71 -41.71
C SER A 117 -18.89 8.84 -40.73
N LYS A 118 -17.87 9.67 -40.41
CA LYS A 118 -17.88 10.67 -39.33
C LYS A 118 -18.19 10.07 -37.95
N THR A 119 -17.91 8.81 -37.76
CA THR A 119 -18.14 8.09 -36.52
C THR A 119 -16.86 8.12 -35.68
N ASN A 120 -17.02 8.40 -34.39
CA ASN A 120 -15.91 8.31 -33.42
C ASN A 120 -15.94 6.93 -32.77
N TYR A 121 -14.79 6.28 -32.77
CA TYR A 121 -14.58 5.01 -32.09
C TYR A 121 -13.55 5.20 -31.00
N GLU A 122 -13.88 4.79 -29.79
CA GLU A 122 -12.91 4.68 -28.73
C GLU A 122 -12.27 3.29 -28.81
N THR A 123 -10.94 3.28 -28.84
CA THR A 123 -10.15 2.05 -28.92
C THR A 123 -9.19 1.97 -27.76
N PHE A 124 -8.97 0.77 -27.25
CA PHE A 124 -8.19 0.50 -26.08
C PHE A 124 -7.01 -0.40 -26.42
N LEU A 125 -5.82 -0.03 -25.94
CA LEU A 125 -4.61 -0.80 -26.17
C LEU A 125 -4.47 -1.87 -25.09
N ASN A 126 -4.41 -3.14 -25.48
CA ASN A 126 -4.10 -4.23 -24.56
C ASN A 126 -2.58 -4.46 -24.40
N LYS A 127 -2.19 -5.26 -23.40
CA LYS A 127 -0.78 -5.59 -23.11
C LYS A 127 -0.07 -6.37 -24.22
N ARG A 128 -0.80 -6.87 -25.22
CA ARG A 128 -0.23 -7.49 -26.43
C ARG A 128 0.03 -6.51 -27.56
N GLY A 129 -0.24 -5.22 -27.33
CA GLY A 129 -0.09 -4.17 -28.37
C GLY A 129 -1.19 -4.16 -29.42
N ILE A 130 -2.38 -4.72 -29.10
CA ILE A 130 -3.50 -4.78 -30.03
C ILE A 130 -4.57 -3.77 -29.58
N PHE A 131 -5.07 -2.97 -30.52
CA PHE A 131 -6.17 -2.08 -30.29
C PHE A 131 -7.52 -2.80 -30.43
N HIS A 132 -8.39 -2.64 -29.44
CA HIS A 132 -9.74 -3.18 -29.43
C HIS A 132 -10.76 -2.04 -29.36
N SER A 133 -11.78 -2.09 -30.23
CA SER A 133 -12.97 -1.25 -30.09
C SER A 133 -13.96 -2.00 -29.20
N MET A 134 -14.25 -1.45 -28.02
CA MET A 134 -15.15 -2.07 -27.07
C MET A 134 -16.52 -1.43 -27.13
N GLU A 135 -17.52 -2.15 -27.62
CA GLU A 135 -18.90 -1.70 -27.53
C GLU A 135 -19.59 -2.13 -26.20
N ASN A 136 -19.10 -3.14 -25.49
CA ASN A 136 -19.80 -3.68 -24.30
C ASN A 136 -18.97 -4.58 -23.37
N GLU A 137 -17.63 -4.53 -23.36
CA GLU A 137 -16.84 -5.39 -22.46
C GLU A 137 -16.39 -4.63 -21.21
N SER A 138 -16.40 -5.30 -20.06
CA SER A 138 -15.92 -4.68 -18.82
C SER A 138 -14.42 -4.44 -18.88
N PHE A 139 -13.99 -3.21 -18.61
CA PHE A 139 -12.60 -2.78 -18.53
C PHE A 139 -11.77 -3.45 -17.41
N ASN A 140 -12.36 -4.38 -16.68
CA ASN A 140 -11.74 -5.08 -15.56
C ASN A 140 -10.85 -6.26 -15.94
N SER A 141 -10.51 -6.47 -17.23
CA SER A 141 -9.54 -7.50 -17.57
C SER A 141 -8.11 -6.99 -17.34
N GLU A 142 -7.28 -7.78 -16.67
CA GLU A 142 -5.84 -7.47 -16.45
C GLU A 142 -5.09 -7.19 -17.76
N GLU A 143 -5.65 -7.62 -18.90
CA GLU A 143 -5.08 -7.42 -20.22
C GLU A 143 -5.06 -5.94 -20.66
N PHE A 144 -5.97 -5.11 -20.14
CA PHE A 144 -6.06 -3.68 -20.45
C PHE A 144 -5.59 -2.77 -19.32
N ASN A 145 -5.35 -3.33 -18.13
CA ASN A 145 -4.93 -2.59 -16.94
C ASN A 145 -3.41 -2.47 -16.88
N TRP A 146 -2.92 -1.28 -17.11
CA TRP A 146 -1.51 -0.94 -17.12
C TRP A 146 -1.10 -0.27 -15.81
N SER A 147 0.10 -0.55 -15.31
CA SER A 147 0.75 0.34 -14.35
C SER A 147 1.42 1.51 -15.08
N GLU A 148 1.74 2.57 -14.37
CA GLU A 148 2.50 3.69 -14.93
C GLU A 148 3.87 3.24 -15.46
N GLU A 149 4.56 2.36 -14.73
CA GLU A 149 5.85 1.78 -15.12
C GLU A 149 5.72 0.99 -16.43
N GLU A 150 4.72 0.10 -16.53
CA GLU A 150 4.48 -0.69 -17.75
C GLU A 150 4.24 0.18 -18.98
N ILE A 151 3.53 1.33 -18.82
CA ILE A 151 3.30 2.26 -19.94
C ILE A 151 4.59 2.96 -20.31
N LYS A 152 5.37 3.46 -19.34
CA LYS A 152 6.61 4.19 -19.59
C LYS A 152 7.70 3.32 -20.21
N ASP A 153 7.67 2.03 -19.98
CA ASP A 153 8.59 1.05 -20.61
C ASP A 153 8.27 0.80 -22.10
N LEU A 154 7.11 1.23 -22.59
CA LEU A 154 6.78 1.13 -24.00
C LEU A 154 7.59 2.14 -24.84
N GLU A 155 7.80 1.82 -26.11
CA GLU A 155 8.32 2.80 -27.06
C GLU A 155 7.37 4.02 -27.10
N SER A 156 7.90 5.21 -26.82
CA SER A 156 7.11 6.45 -26.63
C SER A 156 6.17 6.44 -25.41
N GLY A 157 6.48 5.66 -24.37
CA GLY A 157 5.63 5.46 -23.20
C GLY A 157 5.28 6.74 -22.45
N GLU A 158 6.20 7.72 -22.36
CA GLU A 158 5.94 9.04 -21.76
C GLU A 158 4.79 9.77 -22.49
N ILE A 159 4.80 9.77 -23.84
CA ILE A 159 3.73 10.38 -24.64
C ILE A 159 2.41 9.62 -24.47
N LEU A 160 2.48 8.29 -24.43
CA LEU A 160 1.30 7.45 -24.21
C LEU A 160 0.69 7.72 -22.85
N PHE A 161 1.51 7.86 -21.83
CA PHE A 161 1.04 8.15 -20.47
C PHE A 161 0.39 9.53 -20.37
N GLU A 162 1.05 10.58 -20.90
CA GLU A 162 0.53 11.95 -20.80
C GLU A 162 -0.78 12.18 -21.56
N HIS A 163 -0.96 11.51 -22.70
CA HIS A 163 -2.06 11.85 -23.63
C HIS A 163 -3.16 10.82 -23.71
N PHE A 164 -2.90 9.56 -23.33
CA PHE A 164 -3.82 8.45 -23.56
C PHE A 164 -4.13 7.60 -22.33
N ALA A 165 -3.41 7.81 -21.22
CA ALA A 165 -3.65 7.06 -19.99
C ALA A 165 -4.84 7.64 -19.21
N VAL A 166 -5.87 6.82 -18.98
CA VAL A 166 -7.04 7.15 -18.17
C VAL A 166 -7.04 6.26 -16.94
N LYS A 167 -7.26 6.83 -15.76
CA LYS A 167 -7.33 6.05 -14.52
C LYS A 167 -8.55 5.15 -14.50
N VAL A 168 -8.36 3.88 -14.15
CA VAL A 168 -9.47 2.91 -14.11
C VAL A 168 -10.60 3.36 -13.19
N LYS A 169 -10.29 3.97 -12.04
CA LYS A 169 -11.30 4.47 -11.08
C LYS A 169 -12.18 5.61 -11.64
N GLU A 170 -11.72 6.34 -12.66
CA GLU A 170 -12.48 7.43 -13.28
C GLU A 170 -13.49 6.94 -14.34
N LEU A 171 -13.42 5.65 -14.72
CA LEU A 171 -14.33 5.05 -15.70
C LEU A 171 -15.52 4.32 -15.04
N GLU A 172 -15.49 4.16 -13.72
CA GLU A 172 -16.56 3.49 -12.96
C GLU A 172 -17.61 4.47 -12.38
N GLU A 173 -17.43 5.79 -12.55
CA GLU A 173 -18.38 6.85 -12.19
C GLU A 173 -19.25 7.27 -13.39
#